data_25337df2ad7584c0a4db9e1b1091ec43
#
_entry.id   25337df2ad7584c0a4db9e1b1091ec43
#
_cell.length_a   1.000
_cell.length_b   1.000
_cell.length_c   1.000
_cell.angle_alpha   90.00
_cell.angle_beta   90.00
_cell.angle_gamma   90.00
#
_symmetry.space_group_name_H-M   'P 1'
#
loop_
_entity.id
_entity.type
_entity.pdbx_description
1 polymer ?
#
loop_
_entity_poly.entity_id
_entity_poly.type
_entity_poly.pdbx_seq_one_letter_code
_entity_poly.pdbx_strand_id
1 'polypeptide(L)'
;MSLNQQGGISRAARLFTAAVTITLAVFLCGCSILPTPAPAAATPTPVEATPVVTAAPSPTPTATPIPTPTPTPEPQNRSQPSGRVIPEGTPSKVFIMSIDNADGAKPQTSLMEADIIYEFLVESAITRFQVVFNDTYPLYAGPLRSTRYYFIDLAHEWDCMYLHEGYVLLDSPYRRIPRKLISLYLPSGDFPGYSATFSLKKGGYGDFEAKNGYKFRAPETGRADVHSLYYRVAALVNRYFKDYESKVCQRFNFMENVSYENGEAFTTVSLPFDNKTNPQWIQFTYDSAANRLNRSENGEPFITRTLSADGTTFDPVQMNVQNLIIQYVDYGSVKGDAKHRRTCELIGTGDCDYFINGQHVTGTWSRPSEDDYTSYFLDDGSLVILEPGNTWIAVHPSDNRATID
;
A
#
# COMPACT_ATOMS: atom_id res chain seq x y z
N MET A 1 5.31 68.02 9.60
CA MET A 1 5.28 68.20 8.15
C MET A 1 4.70 66.92 7.61
N SER A 2 3.32 66.72 7.47
CA SER A 2 2.47 67.28 6.41
C SER A 2 2.88 66.73 5.02
N LEU A 3 2.14 65.89 4.36
CA LEU A 3 0.83 65.87 3.70
C LEU A 3 0.66 64.53 3.00
N ASN A 4 -0.37 63.72 3.12
CA ASN A 4 -1.71 63.80 2.49
C ASN A 4 -1.75 63.69 0.96
N GLN A 5 -2.47 62.62 0.46
CA GLN A 5 -3.54 62.59 -0.53
C GLN A 5 -3.83 61.15 -0.92
N GLN A 6 -4.93 60.53 -0.68
CA GLN A 6 -6.31 60.60 -1.18
C GLN A 6 -6.49 60.46 -2.70
N GLY A 7 -7.32 59.51 -3.08
CA GLY A 7 -8.10 59.40 -4.32
C GLY A 7 -8.10 57.96 -4.84
N GLY A 8 -9.16 57.28 -5.14
CA GLY A 8 -10.58 57.62 -5.30
C GLY A 8 -11.28 56.44 -5.96
N ILE A 9 -12.43 56.22 -5.59
CA ILE A 9 -13.53 55.36 -5.97
C ILE A 9 -13.69 55.12 -7.50
N SER A 10 -14.04 53.87 -7.89
CA SER A 10 -15.14 53.69 -8.84
C SER A 10 -15.70 52.26 -8.87
N ARG A 11 -17.00 52.20 -8.71
CA ARG A 11 -17.95 51.10 -8.87
C ARG A 11 -18.08 50.68 -10.34
N ALA A 12 -18.31 49.41 -10.62
CA ALA A 12 -19.33 48.98 -11.56
C ALA A 12 -19.70 47.51 -11.35
N ALA A 13 -20.89 47.29 -10.84
CA ALA A 13 -21.58 46.00 -10.89
C ALA A 13 -22.14 45.80 -12.33
N ARG A 14 -22.07 44.61 -12.84
CA ARG A 14 -22.95 44.12 -13.92
C ARG A 14 -23.37 42.69 -13.62
N LEU A 15 -24.66 42.60 -13.25
CA LEU A 15 -25.46 41.38 -13.30
C LEU A 15 -25.63 40.97 -14.78
N PHE A 16 -25.45 39.67 -15.05
CA PHE A 16 -26.03 39.03 -16.24
C PHE A 16 -26.82 37.82 -15.80
N THR A 17 -28.13 37.95 -15.86
CA THR A 17 -29.14 36.89 -15.72
C THR A 17 -29.32 36.29 -17.10
N ALA A 18 -29.09 35.00 -17.28
CA ALA A 18 -29.50 34.25 -18.46
C ALA A 18 -30.42 33.13 -18.05
N ALA A 19 -31.69 33.27 -18.35
CA ALA A 19 -32.71 32.23 -18.24
C ALA A 19 -32.53 31.26 -19.42
N VAL A 20 -32.43 29.96 -19.14
CA VAL A 20 -32.51 28.88 -20.12
C VAL A 20 -33.83 28.16 -19.94
N THR A 21 -34.70 28.31 -20.95
CA THR A 21 -36.00 27.65 -21.07
C THR A 21 -35.77 26.22 -21.57
N ILE A 22 -36.20 25.22 -20.82
CA ILE A 22 -36.20 23.81 -21.23
C ILE A 22 -37.53 23.54 -21.92
N THR A 23 -37.49 23.21 -23.22
CA THR A 23 -38.64 22.72 -24.00
C THR A 23 -38.59 21.18 -24.01
N LEU A 24 -39.58 20.57 -23.37
CA LEU A 24 -39.79 19.11 -23.32
C LEU A 24 -40.60 18.72 -24.55
N ALA A 25 -39.98 17.98 -25.51
CA ALA A 25 -40.70 17.36 -26.62
C ALA A 25 -40.93 15.87 -26.32
N VAL A 26 -42.18 15.53 -26.06
CA VAL A 26 -42.66 14.14 -25.94
C VAL A 26 -42.95 13.62 -27.32
N PHE A 27 -42.20 12.63 -27.80
CA PHE A 27 -42.55 11.86 -28.99
C PHE A 27 -43.19 10.53 -28.56
N LEU A 28 -44.51 10.46 -28.74
CA LEU A 28 -45.28 9.22 -28.70
C LEU A 28 -45.20 8.56 -30.09
N CYS A 29 -44.49 7.44 -30.20
CA CYS A 29 -44.53 6.62 -31.39
C CYS A 29 -45.23 5.31 -31.03
N GLY A 30 -46.50 5.19 -31.42
CA GLY A 30 -47.26 3.97 -31.30
C GLY A 30 -46.91 3.02 -32.45
N CYS A 31 -46.45 1.81 -32.13
CA CYS A 31 -46.35 0.72 -33.07
C CYS A 31 -47.48 -0.28 -32.84
N SER A 32 -48.39 -0.33 -33.81
CA SER A 32 -49.43 -1.36 -33.91
C SER A 32 -48.82 -2.69 -34.30
N ILE A 33 -49.07 -3.73 -33.53
CA ILE A 33 -48.70 -5.09 -33.83
C ILE A 33 -49.83 -5.75 -34.59
N LEU A 34 -49.60 -6.13 -35.87
CA LEU A 34 -50.46 -6.98 -36.65
C LEU A 34 -50.08 -8.47 -36.41
N PRO A 35 -51.04 -9.39 -36.24
CA PRO A 35 -50.74 -10.79 -36.06
C PRO A 35 -50.40 -11.48 -37.37
N THR A 36 -49.33 -12.25 -37.41
CA THR A 36 -48.92 -13.10 -38.50
C THR A 36 -49.72 -14.41 -38.47
N PRO A 37 -50.23 -14.93 -39.62
CA PRO A 37 -50.98 -16.19 -39.66
C PRO A 37 -50.04 -17.39 -39.53
N ALA A 38 -50.50 -18.42 -38.84
CA ALA A 38 -49.83 -19.70 -38.62
C ALA A 38 -49.72 -20.52 -39.92
N PRO A 39 -48.62 -21.25 -40.14
CA PRO A 39 -48.50 -22.15 -41.29
C PRO A 39 -49.30 -23.41 -41.10
N ALA A 40 -49.93 -23.85 -42.22
CA ALA A 40 -50.78 -25.05 -42.32
C ALA A 40 -49.98 -26.33 -42.08
N ALA A 41 -50.62 -27.28 -41.43
CA ALA A 41 -50.12 -28.64 -41.18
C ALA A 41 -49.89 -29.43 -42.50
N ALA A 42 -48.70 -29.98 -42.66
CA ALA A 42 -48.34 -30.88 -43.75
C ALA A 42 -48.81 -32.32 -43.44
N THR A 43 -49.41 -32.93 -44.40
CA THR A 43 -49.89 -34.34 -44.39
C THR A 43 -48.67 -35.28 -44.40
N PRO A 44 -48.64 -36.37 -43.62
CA PRO A 44 -47.51 -37.30 -43.64
C PRO A 44 -47.58 -38.25 -44.86
N THR A 45 -46.44 -38.28 -45.57
CA THR A 45 -46.20 -39.28 -46.64
C THR A 45 -45.77 -40.62 -46.03
N PRO A 46 -46.17 -41.80 -46.58
CA PRO A 46 -45.77 -43.08 -46.02
C PRO A 46 -44.25 -43.34 -46.21
N VAL A 47 -43.60 -43.69 -45.12
CA VAL A 47 -42.19 -44.07 -45.13
C VAL A 47 -42.04 -45.54 -45.46
N GLU A 48 -41.30 -45.83 -46.51
CA GLU A 48 -40.90 -47.19 -46.95
C GLU A 48 -39.90 -47.79 -45.94
N ALA A 49 -40.08 -49.00 -45.51
CA ALA A 49 -39.29 -49.68 -44.50
C ALA A 49 -37.92 -50.04 -45.05
N THR A 50 -36.90 -49.41 -44.48
CA THR A 50 -35.45 -49.69 -44.69
C THR A 50 -35.01 -50.91 -43.84
N PRO A 51 -34.19 -51.83 -44.36
CA PRO A 51 -33.79 -53.03 -43.62
C PRO A 51 -32.91 -52.65 -42.38
N VAL A 52 -33.22 -53.30 -41.25
CA VAL A 52 -32.50 -53.18 -39.99
C VAL A 52 -31.13 -53.82 -40.19
N VAL A 53 -30.09 -52.96 -40.22
CA VAL A 53 -28.67 -53.38 -40.06
C VAL A 53 -28.40 -53.58 -38.58
N THR A 54 -28.19 -54.83 -38.18
CA THR A 54 -27.79 -55.18 -36.82
C THR A 54 -26.38 -54.57 -36.55
N ALA A 55 -26.31 -53.55 -35.71
CA ALA A 55 -25.05 -52.92 -35.31
C ALA A 55 -24.24 -53.89 -34.45
N ALA A 56 -22.95 -54.01 -34.76
CA ALA A 56 -21.98 -54.73 -33.94
C ALA A 56 -21.91 -54.10 -32.54
N PRO A 57 -21.63 -54.87 -31.47
CA PRO A 57 -21.54 -54.34 -30.12
C PRO A 57 -20.46 -53.28 -30.05
N SER A 58 -20.84 -52.10 -29.56
CA SER A 58 -19.92 -50.98 -29.27
C SER A 58 -18.88 -51.42 -28.21
N PRO A 59 -17.60 -51.09 -28.38
CA PRO A 59 -16.60 -51.41 -27.36
C PRO A 59 -16.98 -50.75 -26.01
N THR A 60 -16.94 -51.57 -24.98
CA THR A 60 -17.15 -51.09 -23.59
C THR A 60 -16.14 -49.96 -23.29
N PRO A 61 -16.59 -48.79 -22.83
CA PRO A 61 -15.65 -47.70 -22.50
C PRO A 61 -14.67 -48.19 -21.40
N THR A 62 -13.38 -48.14 -21.71
CA THR A 62 -12.34 -48.37 -20.73
C THR A 62 -12.45 -47.26 -19.67
N ALA A 63 -12.58 -47.64 -18.41
CA ALA A 63 -12.69 -46.68 -17.32
C ALA A 63 -11.46 -45.73 -17.33
N THR A 64 -11.70 -44.45 -17.53
CA THR A 64 -10.66 -43.42 -17.37
C THR A 64 -10.13 -43.50 -15.93
N PRO A 65 -8.82 -43.57 -15.70
CA PRO A 65 -8.30 -43.58 -14.33
C PRO A 65 -8.76 -42.33 -13.60
N ILE A 66 -9.38 -42.50 -12.44
CA ILE A 66 -9.74 -41.39 -11.54
C ILE A 66 -8.45 -40.74 -11.14
N PRO A 67 -8.26 -39.43 -11.35
CA PRO A 67 -7.03 -38.75 -10.91
C PRO A 67 -6.88 -38.96 -9.41
N THR A 68 -5.72 -39.48 -9.01
CA THR A 68 -5.34 -39.58 -7.60
C THR A 68 -5.40 -38.18 -7.01
N PRO A 69 -6.12 -37.95 -5.91
CA PRO A 69 -6.18 -36.60 -5.32
C PRO A 69 -4.75 -36.16 -4.98
N THR A 70 -4.35 -35.02 -5.50
CA THR A 70 -3.11 -34.37 -5.11
C THR A 70 -3.20 -34.13 -3.61
N PRO A 71 -2.21 -34.55 -2.80
CA PRO A 71 -2.26 -34.31 -1.35
C PRO A 71 -2.41 -32.83 -1.10
N THR A 72 -3.44 -32.46 -0.34
CA THR A 72 -3.59 -31.10 0.17
C THR A 72 -2.34 -30.76 0.97
N PRO A 73 -1.62 -29.66 0.65
CA PRO A 73 -0.46 -29.26 1.42
C PRO A 73 -0.81 -29.13 2.90
N GLU A 74 0.03 -29.63 3.77
CA GLU A 74 -0.16 -29.43 5.21
C GLU A 74 -0.18 -27.91 5.52
N PRO A 75 -1.01 -27.47 6.48
CA PRO A 75 -1.03 -26.08 6.90
C PRO A 75 0.37 -25.63 7.32
N GLN A 76 0.95 -24.70 6.60
CA GLN A 76 2.27 -24.15 6.88
C GLN A 76 2.12 -22.94 7.79
N ASN A 77 2.98 -22.82 8.82
CA ASN A 77 3.09 -21.61 9.59
C ASN A 77 3.73 -20.51 8.71
N ARG A 78 3.01 -19.41 8.50
CA ARG A 78 3.44 -18.32 7.63
C ARG A 78 3.56 -17.02 8.41
N SER A 79 4.58 -16.24 8.06
CA SER A 79 4.73 -14.87 8.52
C SER A 79 3.56 -14.01 8.06
N GLN A 80 3.00 -13.23 8.97
CA GLN A 80 1.85 -12.36 8.66
C GLN A 80 2.16 -11.25 7.65
N PRO A 81 3.27 -10.51 7.76
CA PRO A 81 3.55 -9.44 6.80
C PRO A 81 3.94 -9.95 5.41
N SER A 82 4.60 -11.12 5.32
CA SER A 82 5.21 -11.56 4.06
C SER A 82 4.67 -12.87 3.49
N GLY A 83 3.93 -13.65 4.28
CA GLY A 83 3.48 -14.99 3.86
C GLY A 83 4.59 -16.03 3.71
N ARG A 84 5.85 -15.69 3.99
CA ARG A 84 6.95 -16.67 3.96
C ARG A 84 6.74 -17.74 5.01
N VAL A 85 7.11 -18.97 4.68
CA VAL A 85 7.07 -20.08 5.62
C VAL A 85 8.10 -19.87 6.72
N ILE A 86 7.66 -19.93 7.96
CA ILE A 86 8.48 -19.75 9.16
C ILE A 86 8.32 -20.96 10.08
N PRO A 87 9.30 -21.28 10.93
CA PRO A 87 9.18 -22.34 11.93
C PRO A 87 7.96 -22.14 12.82
N GLU A 88 7.32 -23.23 13.23
CA GLU A 88 6.22 -23.17 14.20
C GLU A 88 6.68 -22.53 15.52
N GLY A 89 5.84 -21.67 16.08
CA GLY A 89 6.15 -20.94 17.30
C GLY A 89 7.11 -19.76 17.13
N THR A 90 7.48 -19.38 15.89
CA THR A 90 8.23 -18.13 15.64
C THR A 90 7.37 -16.93 16.05
N PRO A 91 7.83 -16.11 17.03
CA PRO A 91 7.06 -14.95 17.46
C PRO A 91 7.03 -13.86 16.39
N SER A 92 5.89 -13.22 16.22
CA SER A 92 5.78 -12.02 15.41
C SER A 92 6.38 -10.82 16.16
N LYS A 93 7.36 -10.14 15.56
CA LYS A 93 8.03 -8.97 16.16
C LYS A 93 8.11 -7.85 15.15
N VAL A 94 6.97 -7.25 14.88
CA VAL A 94 6.88 -6.19 13.87
C VAL A 94 7.67 -4.96 14.31
N PHE A 95 8.55 -4.50 13.43
CA PHE A 95 9.37 -3.31 13.60
C PHE A 95 9.13 -2.37 12.42
N ILE A 96 8.64 -1.17 12.67
CA ILE A 96 8.37 -0.18 11.63
C ILE A 96 9.34 1.00 11.74
N MET A 97 9.87 1.43 10.60
CA MET A 97 10.76 2.59 10.49
C MET A 97 10.18 3.64 9.55
N SER A 98 10.22 4.91 9.99
CA SER A 98 9.92 6.05 9.13
C SER A 98 11.15 6.42 8.31
N ILE A 99 11.15 6.10 7.01
CA ILE A 99 12.28 6.33 6.10
C ILE A 99 11.97 7.49 5.16
N ASP A 100 12.95 8.37 4.99
CA ASP A 100 12.87 9.58 4.16
C ASP A 100 12.88 9.23 2.67
N ASN A 101 12.02 9.89 1.88
CA ASN A 101 11.99 9.76 0.42
C ASN A 101 12.21 11.09 -0.31
N ALA A 102 12.71 12.11 0.37
CA ALA A 102 13.18 13.32 -0.31
C ALA A 102 14.40 13.04 -1.19
N ASP A 103 14.61 13.80 -2.26
CA ASP A 103 15.70 13.57 -3.21
C ASP A 103 17.07 13.50 -2.52
N GLY A 104 17.33 14.36 -1.52
CA GLY A 104 18.56 14.32 -0.74
C GLY A 104 18.76 13.07 0.12
N ALA A 105 17.73 12.21 0.24
CA ALA A 105 17.78 10.98 1.02
C ALA A 105 18.06 9.73 0.17
N LYS A 106 17.97 9.84 -1.15
CA LYS A 106 18.15 8.73 -2.09
C LYS A 106 19.62 8.48 -2.42
N PRO A 107 20.01 7.22 -2.65
CA PRO A 107 19.27 5.99 -2.45
C PRO A 107 19.13 5.63 -0.98
N GLN A 108 17.96 5.12 -0.58
CA GLN A 108 17.74 4.59 0.77
C GLN A 108 18.46 3.25 0.94
N THR A 109 18.54 2.78 2.20
CA THR A 109 19.20 1.51 2.50
C THR A 109 18.21 0.54 3.13
N SER A 110 18.27 -0.72 2.66
CA SER A 110 17.54 -1.88 3.20
C SER A 110 16.03 -1.88 2.94
N LEU A 111 15.59 -1.24 1.87
CA LEU A 111 14.19 -1.36 1.44
C LEU A 111 13.88 -2.77 0.88
N MET A 112 14.86 -3.44 0.25
CA MET A 112 14.67 -4.78 -0.30
C MET A 112 14.51 -5.87 0.76
N GLU A 113 14.98 -5.62 1.99
CA GLU A 113 14.83 -6.54 3.12
C GLU A 113 13.49 -6.37 3.85
N ALA A 114 12.71 -5.36 3.48
CA ALA A 114 11.41 -5.12 4.08
C ALA A 114 10.37 -6.17 3.68
N ASP A 115 9.48 -6.50 4.62
CA ASP A 115 8.33 -7.35 4.37
C ASP A 115 7.18 -6.54 3.75
N ILE A 116 6.93 -5.32 4.27
CA ILE A 116 5.98 -4.36 3.67
C ILE A 116 6.61 -2.97 3.64
N ILE A 117 6.32 -2.23 2.57
CA ILE A 117 6.63 -0.80 2.46
C ILE A 117 5.31 -0.06 2.23
N TYR A 118 4.92 0.75 3.20
CA TYR A 118 3.85 1.73 3.01
C TYR A 118 4.44 3.03 2.48
N GLU A 119 3.87 3.57 1.41
CA GLU A 119 4.23 4.88 0.87
C GLU A 119 3.08 5.87 1.07
N PHE A 120 3.35 6.96 1.78
CA PHE A 120 2.38 7.99 2.14
C PHE A 120 2.76 9.34 1.57
N LEU A 121 1.78 10.11 1.14
CA LEU A 121 1.94 11.53 0.88
C LEU A 121 2.12 12.29 2.21
N VAL A 122 3.11 13.19 2.27
CA VAL A 122 3.42 13.96 3.49
C VAL A 122 3.30 15.47 3.29
N GLU A 123 4.36 16.19 2.99
CA GLU A 123 4.33 17.61 2.69
C GLU A 123 4.34 17.84 1.17
N SER A 124 3.50 18.75 0.70
CA SER A 124 3.42 19.07 -0.75
C SER A 124 3.24 17.80 -1.59
N ALA A 125 4.14 17.50 -2.51
CA ALA A 125 4.15 16.29 -3.34
C ALA A 125 5.15 15.21 -2.88
N ILE A 126 5.78 15.38 -1.71
CA ILE A 126 6.79 14.44 -1.21
C ILE A 126 6.09 13.25 -0.56
N THR A 127 6.57 12.05 -0.83
CA THR A 127 6.16 10.84 -0.11
C THR A 127 7.16 10.47 1.00
N ARG A 128 6.75 9.55 1.86
CA ARG A 128 7.58 8.98 2.93
C ARG A 128 7.21 7.53 3.15
N PHE A 129 8.22 6.72 3.44
CA PHE A 129 8.02 5.29 3.65
C PHE A 129 7.86 4.96 5.13
N GLN A 130 6.93 4.05 5.42
CA GLN A 130 6.86 3.32 6.67
C GLN A 130 7.21 1.88 6.34
N VAL A 131 8.41 1.48 6.74
CA VAL A 131 9.02 0.22 6.31
C VAL A 131 8.88 -0.81 7.43
N VAL A 132 8.23 -1.92 7.12
CA VAL A 132 7.90 -2.99 8.06
C VAL A 132 8.91 -4.13 7.91
N PHE A 133 9.49 -4.54 9.02
CA PHE A 133 10.35 -5.70 9.17
C PHE A 133 9.77 -6.64 10.23
N ASN A 134 9.73 -7.92 9.97
CA ASN A 134 9.30 -8.95 10.93
C ASN A 134 10.12 -10.24 10.78
N ASP A 135 10.31 -10.71 9.55
CA ASP A 135 10.98 -11.99 9.29
C ASP A 135 12.50 -11.87 9.40
N THR A 136 13.01 -10.75 8.92
CA THR A 136 14.43 -10.41 8.97
C THR A 136 14.61 -8.95 9.37
N TYR A 137 15.72 -8.68 10.07
CA TYR A 137 16.07 -7.32 10.47
C TYR A 137 17.39 -6.94 9.81
N PRO A 138 17.40 -5.89 8.98
CA PRO A 138 18.63 -5.47 8.33
C PRO A 138 19.68 -5.00 9.35
N LEU A 139 20.95 -5.17 9.00
CA LEU A 139 22.02 -4.67 9.84
C LEU A 139 21.94 -3.15 10.00
N TYR A 140 21.60 -2.45 8.91
CA TYR A 140 21.37 -1.00 8.90
C TYR A 140 20.14 -0.66 8.08
N ALA A 141 19.40 0.38 8.48
CA ALA A 141 18.36 0.96 7.63
C ALA A 141 18.29 2.48 7.81
N GLY A 142 17.83 3.17 6.76
CA GLY A 142 17.70 4.62 6.75
C GLY A 142 17.75 5.23 5.35
N PRO A 143 17.80 6.58 5.27
CA PRO A 143 17.82 7.52 6.40
C PRO A 143 16.46 7.71 7.05
N LEU A 144 16.47 7.89 8.38
CA LEU A 144 15.25 8.11 9.15
C LEU A 144 14.71 9.52 8.97
N ARG A 145 13.38 9.61 9.16
CA ARG A 145 12.66 10.88 9.10
C ARG A 145 11.56 11.00 10.16
N SER A 146 11.01 12.21 10.23
CA SER A 146 9.99 12.56 11.23
C SER A 146 8.69 11.80 11.03
N THR A 147 8.05 11.42 12.12
CA THR A 147 6.71 10.82 12.11
C THR A 147 5.62 11.83 11.74
N ARG A 148 4.45 11.31 11.42
CA ARG A 148 3.16 11.99 11.28
C ARG A 148 2.14 11.27 12.15
N TYR A 149 1.01 11.91 12.48
CA TYR A 149 0.02 11.27 13.35
C TYR A 149 -0.53 9.97 12.73
N TYR A 150 -0.81 9.96 11.42
CA TYR A 150 -1.29 8.77 10.72
C TYR A 150 -0.24 7.64 10.61
N PHE A 151 1.05 7.94 10.79
CA PHE A 151 2.07 6.90 10.94
C PHE A 151 2.03 6.25 12.33
N ILE A 152 1.59 7.02 13.33
CA ILE A 152 1.37 6.48 14.68
C ILE A 152 0.13 5.57 14.67
N ASP A 153 -0.93 5.95 13.93
CA ASP A 153 -2.11 5.11 13.74
C ASP A 153 -1.74 3.79 13.04
N LEU A 154 -0.88 3.84 12.02
CA LEU A 154 -0.32 2.65 11.38
C LEU A 154 0.49 1.80 12.36
N ALA A 155 1.36 2.42 13.16
CA ALA A 155 2.17 1.69 14.14
C ALA A 155 1.29 1.02 15.20
N HIS A 156 0.17 1.62 15.56
CA HIS A 156 -0.80 1.06 16.47
C HIS A 156 -1.47 -0.18 15.92
N GLU A 157 -2.00 -0.09 14.74
CA GLU A 157 -2.68 -1.24 14.14
C GLU A 157 -1.76 -2.46 13.94
N TRP A 158 -0.44 -2.24 13.88
CA TRP A 158 0.55 -3.31 13.81
C TRP A 158 1.01 -3.80 15.18
N ASP A 159 0.64 -3.11 16.26
CA ASP A 159 1.16 -3.39 17.61
C ASP A 159 2.68 -3.59 17.55
N CYS A 160 3.37 -2.60 17.00
CA CYS A 160 4.75 -2.72 16.59
C CYS A 160 5.71 -1.85 17.40
N MET A 161 6.98 -2.16 17.26
CA MET A 161 8.05 -1.24 17.62
C MET A 161 8.19 -0.20 16.52
N TYR A 162 8.12 1.08 16.87
CA TYR A 162 8.15 2.16 15.90
C TYR A 162 9.35 3.09 16.08
N LEU A 163 10.14 3.23 15.03
CA LEU A 163 11.33 4.07 15.01
C LEU A 163 11.22 5.20 14.00
N HIS A 164 11.45 6.42 14.47
CA HIS A 164 11.46 7.61 13.64
C HIS A 164 12.40 8.68 14.23
N GLU A 165 12.76 9.67 13.44
CA GLU A 165 13.56 10.81 13.91
C GLU A 165 12.81 12.12 13.73
N GLY A 166 12.39 12.70 14.84
CA GLY A 166 11.64 13.96 14.88
C GLY A 166 10.13 13.77 14.76
N TYR A 167 9.42 14.83 15.12
CA TYR A 167 7.97 14.94 15.05
C TYR A 167 7.58 16.41 14.96
N VAL A 168 6.30 16.67 14.78
CA VAL A 168 5.78 18.01 14.74
C VAL A 168 4.96 18.27 15.99
N LEU A 169 5.44 19.18 16.84
CA LEU A 169 4.64 19.81 17.88
C LEU A 169 3.85 20.95 17.22
N LEU A 170 2.56 20.77 16.98
CA LEU A 170 1.75 21.81 16.41
C LEU A 170 0.56 22.18 17.29
N ASP A 171 0.24 23.45 17.23
CA ASP A 171 -0.97 24.06 17.79
C ASP A 171 -2.25 23.74 17.00
N SER A 172 -2.21 22.79 16.10
CA SER A 172 -3.24 22.40 15.14
C SER A 172 -3.69 20.95 15.36
N PRO A 173 -4.50 20.30 14.51
CA PRO A 173 -5.10 18.98 14.78
C PRO A 173 -4.11 17.89 15.27
N TYR A 174 -2.81 18.08 15.07
CA TYR A 174 -1.76 17.29 15.72
C TYR A 174 -1.71 17.41 17.26
N ARG A 175 -2.40 18.39 17.87
CA ARG A 175 -2.64 18.40 19.34
C ARG A 175 -3.50 17.25 19.80
N ARG A 176 -4.20 16.60 18.89
CA ARG A 176 -5.06 15.44 19.20
C ARG A 176 -4.33 14.12 19.22
N ILE A 177 -3.04 14.08 18.86
CA ILE A 177 -2.26 12.92 19.29
C ILE A 177 -2.14 13.07 20.81
N PRO A 178 -2.97 12.38 21.61
CA PRO A 178 -2.85 12.51 23.07
C PRO A 178 -1.43 12.11 23.42
N ARG A 179 -0.79 12.82 24.35
CA ARG A 179 0.47 12.32 24.96
C ARG A 179 0.33 10.87 25.42
N LYS A 180 -0.89 10.43 25.68
CA LYS A 180 -1.30 9.09 25.99
C LYS A 180 -1.16 8.12 24.80
N LEU A 181 -1.43 8.54 23.58
CA LEU A 181 -1.18 7.74 22.37
C LEU A 181 0.32 7.56 22.14
N ILE A 182 1.10 8.62 22.21
CA ILE A 182 2.57 8.52 22.17
C ILE A 182 3.08 7.56 23.27
N SER A 183 2.38 7.45 24.39
CA SER A 183 2.73 6.54 25.49
C SER A 183 2.10 5.16 25.39
N LEU A 184 1.08 4.94 24.54
CA LEU A 184 0.44 3.63 24.32
C LEU A 184 1.19 2.75 23.33
N TYR A 185 1.91 3.38 22.38
CA TYR A 185 2.78 2.66 21.44
C TYR A 185 4.16 2.38 22.00
N LEU A 186 4.32 2.72 23.24
CA LEU A 186 5.43 2.34 24.08
C LEU A 186 4.88 1.33 25.06
N PRO A 187 5.36 0.10 25.08
CA PRO A 187 5.09 -0.79 26.17
C PRO A 187 5.27 0.00 27.46
N SER A 188 4.22 0.10 28.24
CA SER A 188 4.18 0.91 29.45
C SER A 188 5.31 0.52 30.39
N GLY A 189 6.15 1.46 30.77
CA GLY A 189 6.92 1.46 31.98
C GLY A 189 8.34 0.94 31.91
N ASP A 190 8.65 -0.12 31.20
CA ASP A 190 9.96 -0.77 31.25
C ASP A 190 10.76 -0.70 29.94
N PHE A 191 10.11 -0.35 28.86
CA PHE A 191 10.78 -0.01 27.61
C PHE A 191 10.87 1.49 27.51
N PRO A 192 12.07 2.02 27.60
CA PRO A 192 12.25 3.43 27.44
C PRO A 192 11.86 3.78 26.02
N GLY A 193 10.72 4.38 25.93
CA GLY A 193 10.12 5.11 24.86
C GLY A 193 10.79 5.07 23.51
N TYR A 194 10.44 4.08 22.71
CA TYR A 194 10.77 4.02 21.29
C TYR A 194 9.87 4.92 20.43
N SER A 195 9.00 5.69 21.07
CA SER A 195 8.29 6.76 20.41
C SER A 195 9.21 7.91 20.05
N ALA A 196 8.62 8.86 19.38
CA ALA A 196 9.14 10.19 19.09
C ALA A 196 10.02 10.83 20.18
N THR A 197 9.93 10.35 21.39
CA THR A 197 10.74 10.81 22.51
C THR A 197 12.19 10.39 22.46
N PHE A 198 12.55 9.47 21.59
CA PHE A 198 13.93 9.04 21.42
C PHE A 198 14.89 10.15 21.03
N SER A 199 14.43 11.03 20.15
CA SER A 199 15.26 12.13 19.65
C SER A 199 15.12 13.43 20.44
N LEU A 200 14.23 13.48 21.45
CA LEU A 200 13.75 14.76 21.98
C LEU A 200 14.22 15.14 23.35
N LYS A 201 14.78 14.24 24.09
CA LYS A 201 15.41 14.58 25.36
C LYS A 201 16.92 14.69 25.17
N LYS A 202 17.45 15.91 25.23
CA LYS A 202 18.86 16.15 25.47
C LYS A 202 19.30 15.30 26.68
N GLY A 203 20.15 14.29 26.45
CA GLY A 203 20.49 13.28 27.45
C GLY A 203 19.55 12.09 27.55
N GLY A 204 18.66 11.88 26.54
CA GLY A 204 17.79 10.70 26.43
C GLY A 204 18.41 9.55 25.63
N TYR A 205 17.58 8.57 25.27
CA TYR A 205 18.01 7.35 24.57
C TYR A 205 18.77 7.61 23.26
N GLY A 206 18.45 8.68 22.52
CA GLY A 206 19.18 9.05 21.32
C GLY A 206 20.67 9.24 21.52
N ASP A 207 21.07 9.77 22.68
CA ASP A 207 22.49 9.92 23.03
C ASP A 207 23.09 8.56 23.44
N PHE A 208 22.30 7.72 24.10
CA PHE A 208 22.72 6.36 24.44
C PHE A 208 22.97 5.53 23.19
N GLU A 209 22.07 5.53 22.21
CA GLU A 209 22.24 4.80 20.97
C GLU A 209 23.41 5.31 20.14
N ALA A 210 23.62 6.62 20.06
CA ALA A 210 24.76 7.19 19.39
C ALA A 210 26.07 6.76 20.06
N LYS A 211 26.11 6.80 21.40
CA LYS A 211 27.28 6.37 22.18
C LYS A 211 27.59 4.90 22.03
N ASN A 212 26.57 4.05 21.89
CA ASN A 212 26.72 2.59 21.72
C ASN A 212 26.74 2.15 20.26
N GLY A 213 26.74 3.08 19.30
CA GLY A 213 26.85 2.81 17.88
C GLY A 213 25.59 2.25 17.23
N TYR A 214 24.43 2.30 17.88
CA TYR A 214 23.15 1.91 17.26
C TYR A 214 22.64 2.96 16.29
N LYS A 215 22.94 4.23 16.54
CA LYS A 215 22.59 5.39 15.74
C LYS A 215 23.85 6.00 15.15
N PHE A 216 23.85 6.27 13.87
CA PHE A 216 24.98 6.89 13.19
C PHE A 216 24.54 7.73 12.01
N ARG A 217 25.40 8.65 11.59
CA ARG A 217 25.24 9.37 10.32
C ARG A 217 26.15 8.75 9.29
N ALA A 218 25.65 8.64 8.06
CA ALA A 218 26.41 8.09 6.95
C ALA A 218 27.23 9.23 6.28
N PRO A 219 28.47 9.45 6.69
CA PRO A 219 29.30 10.57 6.23
C PRO A 219 29.71 10.42 4.76
N GLU A 220 29.79 9.18 4.27
CA GLU A 220 30.18 8.85 2.90
C GLU A 220 29.20 9.38 1.85
N THR A 221 28.03 9.81 2.25
CA THR A 221 26.99 10.25 1.31
C THR A 221 27.09 11.72 0.92
N GLY A 222 27.84 12.53 1.64
CA GLY A 222 27.85 13.99 1.47
C GLY A 222 26.49 14.65 1.68
N ARG A 223 25.53 13.94 2.26
CA ARG A 223 24.15 14.39 2.45
C ARG A 223 24.05 15.38 3.59
N ALA A 224 23.05 16.26 3.51
CA ALA A 224 22.69 17.09 4.65
C ALA A 224 22.32 16.21 5.87
N ASP A 225 22.58 16.71 7.06
CA ASP A 225 22.34 16.00 8.32
C ASP A 225 20.93 15.39 8.42
N VAL A 226 19.93 16.11 7.94
CA VAL A 226 18.53 15.67 7.96
C VAL A 226 18.24 14.44 7.07
N HIS A 227 19.15 14.08 6.15
CA HIS A 227 19.02 12.97 5.20
C HIS A 227 20.10 11.89 5.39
N SER A 228 20.78 11.86 6.53
CA SER A 228 21.94 10.99 6.74
C SER A 228 21.88 10.12 8.00
N LEU A 229 20.74 10.06 8.68
CA LEU A 229 20.61 9.34 9.94
C LEU A 229 20.17 7.88 9.71
N TYR A 230 20.96 6.95 10.23
CA TYR A 230 20.77 5.50 10.12
C TYR A 230 20.76 4.82 11.48
N TYR A 231 20.13 3.64 11.54
CA TYR A 231 20.15 2.80 12.72
C TYR A 231 20.54 1.35 12.40
N ARG A 232 21.17 0.70 13.38
CA ARG A 232 21.46 -0.74 13.38
C ARG A 232 20.23 -1.49 13.86
N VAL A 233 19.35 -1.88 12.94
CA VAL A 233 18.03 -2.43 13.25
C VAL A 233 18.12 -3.75 14.01
N ALA A 234 18.86 -4.72 13.49
CA ALA A 234 19.02 -6.03 14.15
C ALA A 234 19.56 -5.89 15.58
N ALA A 235 20.53 -4.98 15.79
CA ALA A 235 21.11 -4.73 17.11
C ALA A 235 20.09 -4.10 18.08
N LEU A 236 19.25 -3.17 17.59
CA LEU A 236 18.18 -2.58 18.38
C LEU A 236 17.14 -3.63 18.80
N VAL A 237 16.66 -4.43 17.85
CA VAL A 237 15.67 -5.47 18.10
C VAL A 237 16.22 -6.47 19.13
N ASN A 238 17.42 -6.96 18.95
CA ASN A 238 18.05 -7.88 19.88
C ASN A 238 18.27 -7.29 21.27
N ARG A 239 18.55 -6.00 21.35
CA ARG A 239 18.82 -5.32 22.63
C ARG A 239 17.58 -5.06 23.44
N TYR A 240 16.53 -4.54 22.78
CA TYR A 240 15.41 -3.95 23.48
C TYR A 240 14.10 -4.72 23.30
N PHE A 241 14.00 -5.57 22.28
CA PHE A 241 12.75 -6.19 21.89
C PHE A 241 12.82 -7.72 21.80
N LYS A 242 13.87 -8.32 22.39
CA LYS A 242 14.02 -9.79 22.40
C LYS A 242 12.79 -10.51 22.99
N ASP A 243 12.13 -9.90 23.98
CA ASP A 243 10.99 -10.45 24.70
C ASP A 243 9.63 -9.86 24.27
N TYR A 244 9.59 -9.07 23.17
CA TYR A 244 8.37 -8.48 22.64
C TYR A 244 7.74 -9.37 21.59
N GLU A 245 6.42 -9.42 21.58
CA GLU A 245 5.62 -10.06 20.55
C GLU A 245 4.49 -9.11 20.11
N SER A 246 4.39 -8.89 18.80
CA SER A 246 3.29 -8.13 18.20
C SER A 246 2.04 -8.99 18.14
N LYS A 247 0.86 -8.35 18.21
CA LYS A 247 -0.41 -9.03 17.98
C LYS A 247 -0.45 -9.62 16.57
N VAL A 248 -1.00 -10.82 16.50
CA VAL A 248 -1.26 -11.48 15.22
C VAL A 248 -2.58 -10.95 14.64
N CYS A 249 -2.53 -10.37 13.43
CA CYS A 249 -3.66 -9.76 12.73
C CYS A 249 -3.73 -10.27 11.29
N GLN A 250 -4.85 -10.86 10.90
CA GLN A 250 -5.03 -11.38 9.54
C GLN A 250 -5.55 -10.29 8.62
N ARG A 251 -4.65 -9.61 7.93
CA ARG A 251 -4.94 -8.50 7.01
C ARG A 251 -5.29 -8.98 5.60
N PHE A 252 -4.66 -10.04 5.18
CA PHE A 252 -4.78 -10.71 3.88
C PHE A 252 -4.36 -12.18 4.03
N ASN A 253 -4.63 -12.99 3.03
CA ASN A 253 -4.16 -14.37 2.96
C ASN A 253 -2.92 -14.48 2.06
N PHE A 254 -2.25 -15.64 2.08
CA PHE A 254 -1.13 -15.94 1.19
C PHE A 254 -1.27 -17.30 0.54
N MET A 255 -0.96 -17.36 -0.75
CA MET A 255 -0.90 -18.60 -1.51
C MET A 255 0.15 -18.46 -2.62
N GLU A 256 0.96 -19.49 -2.82
CA GLU A 256 1.92 -19.55 -3.92
C GLU A 256 1.20 -19.75 -5.26
N ASN A 257 1.69 -19.08 -6.29
CA ASN A 257 1.12 -19.13 -7.65
C ASN A 257 -0.37 -18.77 -7.67
N VAL A 258 -0.76 -17.75 -6.88
CA VAL A 258 -2.15 -17.27 -6.84
C VAL A 258 -2.58 -16.78 -8.21
N SER A 259 -3.81 -17.11 -8.58
CA SER A 259 -4.45 -16.63 -9.80
C SER A 259 -5.92 -16.30 -9.52
N TYR A 260 -6.37 -15.20 -10.10
CA TYR A 260 -7.74 -14.71 -9.98
C TYR A 260 -8.50 -14.92 -11.27
N GLU A 261 -9.68 -15.53 -11.19
CA GLU A 261 -10.52 -15.81 -12.36
C GLU A 261 -10.90 -14.53 -13.12
N ASN A 262 -11.15 -13.45 -12.38
CA ASN A 262 -11.49 -12.14 -12.94
C ASN A 262 -10.30 -11.18 -13.00
N GLY A 263 -9.06 -11.68 -12.87
CA GLY A 263 -7.86 -10.87 -12.91
C GLY A 263 -7.54 -10.41 -14.33
N GLU A 264 -7.32 -9.11 -14.50
CA GLU A 264 -6.93 -8.52 -15.77
C GLU A 264 -5.41 -8.45 -15.87
N ALA A 265 -4.85 -8.83 -17.01
CA ALA A 265 -3.41 -8.68 -17.23
C ALA A 265 -3.04 -7.19 -17.33
N PHE A 266 -1.91 -6.81 -16.76
CA PHE A 266 -1.39 -5.46 -16.84
C PHE A 266 0.11 -5.46 -17.15
N THR A 267 0.61 -4.35 -17.59
CA THR A 267 2.04 -4.13 -17.86
C THR A 267 2.64 -3.09 -16.93
N THR A 268 1.96 -1.97 -16.78
CA THR A 268 2.43 -0.85 -15.95
C THR A 268 1.32 -0.26 -15.09
N VAL A 269 1.72 0.25 -13.93
CA VAL A 269 0.85 0.99 -13.02
C VAL A 269 1.52 2.31 -12.68
N SER A 270 0.86 3.42 -12.99
CA SER A 270 1.36 4.77 -12.73
C SER A 270 0.59 5.43 -11.60
N LEU A 271 1.31 5.95 -10.60
CA LEU A 271 0.78 6.52 -9.37
C LEU A 271 1.15 8.01 -9.26
N PRO A 272 0.27 8.92 -9.68
CA PRO A 272 0.48 10.35 -9.50
C PRO A 272 0.04 10.77 -8.09
N PHE A 273 0.95 10.82 -7.11
CA PHE A 273 0.60 11.22 -5.74
C PHE A 273 0.13 12.68 -5.60
N ASP A 274 0.62 13.59 -6.44
CA ASP A 274 0.14 14.98 -6.50
C ASP A 274 0.23 15.51 -7.93
N ASN A 275 -0.92 15.84 -8.52
CA ASN A 275 -1.01 16.36 -9.88
C ASN A 275 -0.73 17.86 -10.01
N LYS A 276 -0.60 18.61 -8.89
CA LYS A 276 -0.76 20.06 -8.91
C LYS A 276 0.55 20.85 -8.94
N THR A 277 1.64 20.34 -8.37
CA THR A 277 2.81 21.20 -8.11
C THR A 277 4.16 20.64 -8.55
N ASN A 278 4.32 19.36 -8.62
CA ASN A 278 5.51 18.66 -9.16
C ASN A 278 5.24 17.15 -9.04
N PRO A 279 4.57 16.54 -10.00
CA PRO A 279 4.18 15.15 -9.87
C PRO A 279 5.43 14.28 -9.79
N GLN A 280 5.65 13.65 -8.65
CA GLN A 280 6.50 12.46 -8.62
C GLN A 280 5.74 11.36 -9.35
N TRP A 281 6.18 11.05 -10.56
CA TRP A 281 5.64 9.95 -11.33
C TRP A 281 6.26 8.66 -10.85
N ILE A 282 5.50 7.97 -9.99
CA ILE A 282 5.87 6.65 -9.52
C ILE A 282 5.22 5.65 -10.47
N GLN A 283 6.02 4.72 -10.97
CA GLN A 283 5.52 3.67 -11.84
C GLN A 283 6.05 2.31 -11.38
N PHE A 284 5.19 1.31 -11.48
CA PHE A 284 5.55 -0.09 -11.31
C PHE A 284 5.37 -0.80 -12.65
N THR A 285 6.41 -1.49 -13.11
CA THR A 285 6.38 -2.28 -14.34
C THR A 285 6.51 -3.76 -13.98
N TYR A 286 5.60 -4.57 -14.46
CA TYR A 286 5.63 -6.01 -14.22
C TYR A 286 6.67 -6.70 -15.08
N ASP A 287 7.57 -7.42 -14.44
CA ASP A 287 8.55 -8.32 -15.05
C ASP A 287 8.04 -9.76 -14.92
N SER A 288 7.48 -10.30 -15.98
CA SER A 288 6.92 -11.64 -16.00
C SER A 288 7.98 -12.75 -15.85
N ALA A 289 9.23 -12.49 -16.22
CA ALA A 289 10.31 -13.49 -16.09
C ALA A 289 10.75 -13.64 -14.64
N ALA A 290 10.76 -12.55 -13.89
CA ALA A 290 11.10 -12.53 -12.47
C ALA A 290 9.88 -12.68 -11.55
N ASN A 291 8.67 -12.54 -12.09
CA ASN A 291 7.42 -12.39 -11.36
C ASN A 291 7.52 -11.26 -10.30
N ARG A 292 7.93 -10.07 -10.74
CA ARG A 292 8.20 -8.92 -9.88
C ARG A 292 7.68 -7.61 -10.48
N LEU A 293 7.36 -6.68 -9.63
CA LEU A 293 7.00 -5.31 -9.96
C LEU A 293 8.20 -4.40 -9.71
N ASN A 294 8.85 -3.95 -10.79
CA ASN A 294 9.99 -3.04 -10.74
C ASN A 294 9.51 -1.60 -10.54
N ARG A 295 9.96 -0.93 -9.48
CA ARG A 295 9.61 0.47 -9.21
C ARG A 295 10.54 1.44 -9.94
N SER A 296 9.96 2.42 -10.61
CA SER A 296 10.64 3.59 -11.15
C SER A 296 10.06 4.90 -10.60
N GLU A 297 10.80 5.98 -10.75
CA GLU A 297 10.38 7.32 -10.35
C GLU A 297 10.87 8.33 -11.37
N ASN A 298 9.96 9.16 -11.91
CA ASN A 298 10.28 10.14 -12.96
C ASN A 298 10.95 9.54 -14.20
N GLY A 299 10.57 8.31 -14.56
CA GLY A 299 11.11 7.59 -15.71
C GLY A 299 12.43 6.85 -15.47
N GLU A 300 13.03 7.01 -14.28
CA GLU A 300 14.29 6.35 -13.92
C GLU A 300 14.05 5.20 -12.93
N PRO A 301 14.84 4.09 -13.02
CA PRO A 301 14.77 3.02 -12.03
C PRO A 301 14.96 3.56 -10.60
N PHE A 302 14.08 3.17 -9.69
CA PHE A 302 14.23 3.55 -8.29
C PHE A 302 15.27 2.63 -7.62
N ILE A 303 16.44 3.21 -7.34
CA ILE A 303 17.56 2.48 -6.76
C ILE A 303 17.55 2.62 -5.24
N THR A 304 17.63 1.50 -4.55
CA THR A 304 17.95 1.39 -3.13
C THR A 304 19.32 0.76 -2.95
N ARG A 305 19.77 0.58 -1.72
CA ARG A 305 21.04 -0.08 -1.41
C ARG A 305 20.82 -1.20 -0.42
N THR A 306 21.53 -2.29 -0.62
CA THR A 306 21.65 -3.37 0.36
C THR A 306 23.08 -3.42 0.89
N LEU A 307 23.24 -3.91 2.12
CA LEU A 307 24.57 -4.15 2.64
C LEU A 307 25.11 -5.43 2.02
N SER A 308 26.34 -5.42 1.53
CA SER A 308 27.04 -6.61 1.03
C SER A 308 27.08 -7.72 2.08
N ALA A 309 27.18 -8.97 1.64
CA ALA A 309 27.20 -10.13 2.53
C ALA A 309 28.35 -10.11 3.55
N ASP A 310 29.47 -9.47 3.22
CA ASP A 310 30.62 -9.26 4.13
C ASP A 310 30.44 -8.05 5.07
N GLY A 311 29.34 -7.27 4.90
CA GLY A 311 29.05 -6.10 5.73
C GLY A 311 29.93 -4.88 5.49
N THR A 312 30.67 -4.84 4.37
CA THR A 312 31.67 -3.80 4.11
C THR A 312 31.23 -2.71 3.13
N THR A 313 30.35 -3.06 2.19
CA THR A 313 29.89 -2.16 1.12
C THR A 313 28.38 -2.10 1.03
N PHE A 314 27.87 -1.07 0.40
CA PHE A 314 26.47 -0.92 0.06
C PHE A 314 26.29 -1.06 -1.45
N ASP A 315 25.68 -2.14 -1.87
CA ASP A 315 25.45 -2.44 -3.26
C ASP A 315 24.14 -1.84 -3.76
N PRO A 316 24.14 -1.12 -4.90
CA PRO A 316 22.92 -0.59 -5.47
C PRO A 316 22.06 -1.72 -6.02
N VAL A 317 20.76 -1.64 -5.79
CA VAL A 317 19.77 -2.59 -6.32
C VAL A 317 18.51 -1.86 -6.72
N GLN A 318 17.91 -2.23 -7.85
CA GLN A 318 16.62 -1.70 -8.23
C GLN A 318 15.53 -2.24 -7.31
N MET A 319 14.72 -1.32 -6.76
CA MET A 319 13.58 -1.67 -5.93
C MET A 319 12.54 -2.45 -6.73
N ASN A 320 12.18 -3.62 -6.24
CA ASN A 320 11.08 -4.40 -6.75
C ASN A 320 10.32 -5.11 -5.64
N VAL A 321 9.07 -5.47 -5.92
CA VAL A 321 8.19 -6.13 -4.96
C VAL A 321 7.42 -7.27 -5.59
N GLN A 322 6.92 -8.18 -4.75
CA GLN A 322 6.08 -9.29 -5.20
C GLN A 322 4.65 -8.85 -5.43
N ASN A 323 4.11 -8.00 -4.54
CA ASN A 323 2.74 -7.51 -4.59
C ASN A 323 2.72 -5.99 -4.51
N LEU A 324 1.76 -5.36 -5.19
CA LEU A 324 1.42 -3.96 -5.02
C LEU A 324 -0.05 -3.84 -4.64
N ILE A 325 -0.31 -3.10 -3.57
CA ILE A 325 -1.65 -2.67 -3.15
C ILE A 325 -1.73 -1.17 -3.27
N ILE A 326 -2.75 -0.65 -3.93
CA ILE A 326 -3.10 0.76 -3.88
C ILE A 326 -4.28 0.90 -2.94
N GLN A 327 -4.05 1.47 -1.78
CA GLN A 327 -5.07 1.77 -0.79
C GLN A 327 -5.51 3.22 -0.97
N TYR A 328 -6.70 3.44 -1.50
CA TYR A 328 -7.24 4.78 -1.69
C TYR A 328 -7.82 5.33 -0.40
N VAL A 329 -7.31 6.49 0.02
CA VAL A 329 -7.72 7.16 1.27
C VAL A 329 -7.94 8.65 1.04
N ASP A 330 -8.70 9.26 1.95
CA ASP A 330 -8.90 10.71 1.91
C ASP A 330 -7.72 11.44 2.53
N TYR A 331 -7.11 12.32 1.74
CA TYR A 331 -6.09 13.25 2.18
C TYR A 331 -6.66 14.67 2.29
N GLY A 332 -6.36 15.33 3.38
CA GLY A 332 -6.61 16.74 3.57
C GLY A 332 -5.33 17.55 3.70
N SER A 333 -5.48 18.83 3.99
CA SER A 333 -4.37 19.75 4.31
C SER A 333 -4.57 20.36 5.68
N VAL A 334 -3.50 20.49 6.44
CA VAL A 334 -3.52 21.17 7.73
C VAL A 334 -3.69 22.67 7.48
N LYS A 335 -4.84 23.21 7.89
CA LYS A 335 -5.19 24.62 7.66
C LYS A 335 -4.18 25.54 8.35
N GLY A 336 -3.60 26.46 7.58
CA GLY A 336 -2.64 27.46 8.09
C GLY A 336 -1.22 26.93 8.35
N ASP A 337 -0.94 25.70 7.97
CA ASP A 337 0.42 25.16 8.10
C ASP A 337 1.32 25.61 6.94
N ALA A 338 2.34 26.41 7.25
CA ALA A 338 3.29 26.92 6.26
C ALA A 338 4.13 25.86 5.54
N LYS A 339 4.12 24.61 6.03
CA LYS A 339 4.81 23.47 5.41
C LYS A 339 3.89 22.59 4.59
N HIS A 340 2.62 22.99 4.42
CA HIS A 340 1.63 22.26 3.64
C HIS A 340 1.51 20.77 4.02
N ARG A 341 1.53 20.46 5.32
CA ARG A 341 1.38 19.10 5.80
C ARG A 341 0.00 18.56 5.50
N ARG A 342 -0.06 17.27 5.30
CA ARG A 342 -1.30 16.55 4.96
C ARG A 342 -1.94 15.94 6.20
N THR A 343 -3.27 15.78 6.14
CA THR A 343 -4.02 14.80 6.93
C THR A 343 -4.28 13.57 6.07
N CYS A 344 -4.45 12.42 6.72
CA CYS A 344 -4.69 11.15 6.06
C CYS A 344 -5.63 10.33 6.93
N GLU A 345 -6.75 9.88 6.36
CA GLU A 345 -7.77 9.12 7.09
C GLU A 345 -7.54 7.62 6.88
N LEU A 346 -7.12 6.94 7.96
CA LEU A 346 -6.85 5.50 7.95
C LEU A 346 -7.92 4.67 8.66
N ILE A 347 -8.96 5.32 9.21
CA ILE A 347 -10.09 4.67 9.86
C ILE A 347 -11.29 4.80 8.94
N GLY A 348 -11.99 3.70 8.67
CA GLY A 348 -13.11 3.64 7.75
C GLY A 348 -12.95 2.56 6.70
N THR A 349 -13.36 2.84 5.49
CA THR A 349 -13.25 1.95 4.32
C THR A 349 -13.00 2.76 3.06
N GLY A 350 -12.44 2.12 2.05
CA GLY A 350 -12.21 2.73 0.73
C GLY A 350 -11.85 1.67 -0.29
N ASP A 351 -11.68 2.10 -1.53
CA ASP A 351 -11.34 1.20 -2.64
C ASP A 351 -9.87 0.76 -2.57
N CYS A 352 -9.59 -0.37 -3.19
CA CYS A 352 -8.25 -0.87 -3.43
C CYS A 352 -8.09 -1.40 -4.85
N ASP A 353 -6.88 -1.22 -5.39
CA ASP A 353 -6.40 -1.99 -6.53
C ASP A 353 -5.28 -2.93 -6.06
N TYR A 354 -5.29 -4.18 -6.51
CA TYR A 354 -4.29 -5.18 -6.19
C TYR A 354 -3.59 -5.66 -7.45
N PHE A 355 -2.26 -5.73 -7.42
CA PHE A 355 -1.42 -6.19 -8.51
C PHE A 355 -0.57 -7.34 -8.02
N ILE A 356 -0.91 -8.54 -8.44
CA ILE A 356 -0.41 -9.78 -7.89
C ILE A 356 -0.20 -10.77 -9.03
N ASN A 357 1.00 -11.31 -9.13
CA ASN A 357 1.33 -12.37 -10.10
C ASN A 357 0.92 -12.03 -11.56
N GLY A 358 1.12 -10.77 -11.97
CA GLY A 358 0.78 -10.27 -13.30
C GLY A 358 -0.69 -9.99 -13.55
N GLN A 359 -1.52 -10.03 -12.53
CA GLN A 359 -2.95 -9.75 -12.59
C GLN A 359 -3.31 -8.53 -11.74
N HIS A 360 -4.21 -7.71 -12.27
CA HIS A 360 -4.91 -6.65 -11.56
C HIS A 360 -6.29 -7.12 -11.14
N VAL A 361 -6.65 -6.92 -9.89
CA VAL A 361 -7.99 -7.10 -9.35
C VAL A 361 -8.36 -5.95 -8.43
N THR A 362 -9.66 -5.69 -8.30
CA THR A 362 -10.21 -4.62 -7.46
C THR A 362 -10.75 -5.15 -6.14
N GLY A 363 -11.01 -4.24 -5.22
CA GLY A 363 -11.64 -4.55 -3.95
C GLY A 363 -11.65 -3.35 -3.00
N THR A 364 -11.66 -3.63 -1.70
CA THR A 364 -11.78 -2.60 -0.66
C THR A 364 -10.82 -2.85 0.50
N TRP A 365 -10.50 -1.79 1.21
CA TRP A 365 -9.90 -1.88 2.55
C TRP A 365 -10.92 -1.47 3.61
N SER A 366 -10.76 -1.99 4.84
CA SER A 366 -11.57 -1.62 5.97
C SER A 366 -10.76 -1.62 7.26
N ARG A 367 -10.91 -0.54 8.05
CA ARG A 367 -10.45 -0.42 9.42
C ARG A 367 -11.53 0.28 10.23
N PRO A 368 -12.40 -0.46 10.93
CA PRO A 368 -13.59 0.08 11.56
C PRO A 368 -13.34 1.07 12.70
N SER A 369 -12.25 0.93 13.45
CA SER A 369 -11.91 1.81 14.58
C SER A 369 -10.40 1.96 14.80
N GLU A 370 -10.01 2.80 15.76
CA GLU A 370 -8.61 2.99 16.16
C GLU A 370 -7.97 1.70 16.70
N ASP A 371 -8.75 0.85 17.35
CA ASP A 371 -8.28 -0.39 17.95
C ASP A 371 -8.26 -1.57 16.99
N ASP A 372 -8.81 -1.39 15.79
CA ASP A 372 -8.81 -2.37 14.71
C ASP A 372 -7.58 -2.22 13.80
N TYR A 373 -7.32 -3.26 13.03
CA TYR A 373 -6.30 -3.25 11.97
C TYR A 373 -6.96 -3.18 10.60
N THR A 374 -6.24 -2.65 9.62
CA THR A 374 -6.67 -2.62 8.23
C THR A 374 -6.70 -4.02 7.66
N SER A 375 -7.82 -4.42 7.07
CA SER A 375 -7.99 -5.65 6.29
C SER A 375 -8.31 -5.31 4.85
N TYR A 376 -7.90 -6.19 3.94
CA TYR A 376 -8.00 -5.99 2.49
C TYR A 376 -8.87 -7.09 1.88
N PHE A 377 -9.91 -6.68 1.16
CA PHE A 377 -10.95 -7.56 0.64
C PHE A 377 -11.06 -7.44 -0.87
N LEU A 378 -11.41 -8.53 -1.52
CA LEU A 378 -11.89 -8.55 -2.91
C LEU A 378 -13.33 -8.06 -2.98
N ASP A 379 -13.85 -7.83 -4.19
CA ASP A 379 -15.21 -7.35 -4.42
C ASP A 379 -16.28 -8.35 -3.95
N ASP A 380 -15.95 -9.63 -3.81
CA ASP A 380 -16.84 -10.66 -3.25
C ASP A 380 -16.85 -10.69 -1.71
N GLY A 381 -16.08 -9.84 -1.07
CA GLY A 381 -15.95 -9.74 0.39
C GLY A 381 -14.99 -10.74 1.03
N SER A 382 -14.31 -11.58 0.25
CA SER A 382 -13.24 -12.43 0.75
C SER A 382 -11.95 -11.64 0.97
N LEU A 383 -11.09 -12.07 1.91
CA LEU A 383 -9.76 -11.48 2.06
C LEU A 383 -8.94 -11.69 0.79
N VAL A 384 -8.24 -10.64 0.34
CA VAL A 384 -7.30 -10.75 -0.78
C VAL A 384 -6.21 -11.79 -0.47
N ILE A 385 -5.81 -12.53 -1.47
CA ILE A 385 -4.74 -13.54 -1.37
C ILE A 385 -3.52 -13.01 -2.09
N LEU A 386 -2.43 -12.77 -1.37
CA LEU A 386 -1.18 -12.30 -1.90
C LEU A 386 -0.22 -13.45 -2.22
N GLU A 387 0.70 -13.21 -3.11
CA GLU A 387 1.87 -14.07 -3.32
C GLU A 387 2.85 -13.90 -2.15
N PRO A 388 3.42 -14.97 -1.57
CA PRO A 388 4.42 -14.83 -0.53
C PRO A 388 5.64 -14.02 -0.98
N GLY A 389 5.98 -12.99 -0.23
CA GLY A 389 7.08 -12.07 -0.56
C GLY A 389 6.86 -10.68 0.02
N ASN A 390 7.61 -9.72 -0.47
CA ASN A 390 7.46 -8.33 -0.05
C ASN A 390 6.30 -7.64 -0.78
N THR A 391 5.62 -6.75 -0.05
CA THR A 391 4.45 -6.01 -0.55
C THR A 391 4.70 -4.51 -0.48
N TRP A 392 4.37 -3.79 -1.56
CA TRP A 392 4.26 -2.33 -1.53
C TRP A 392 2.81 -1.93 -1.34
N ILE A 393 2.53 -1.08 -0.36
CA ILE A 393 1.21 -0.51 -0.13
C ILE A 393 1.29 0.99 -0.35
N ALA A 394 0.81 1.43 -1.52
CA ALA A 394 0.66 2.84 -1.82
C ALA A 394 -0.61 3.37 -1.16
N VAL A 395 -0.45 4.14 -0.07
CA VAL A 395 -1.57 4.84 0.57
C VAL A 395 -1.83 6.11 -0.23
N HIS A 396 -2.74 6.02 -1.20
CA HIS A 396 -2.88 6.94 -2.30
C HIS A 396 -4.12 7.84 -2.14
N PRO A 397 -4.07 9.11 -2.57
CA PRO A 397 -5.26 9.99 -2.55
C PRO A 397 -6.43 9.41 -3.34
N SER A 398 -7.62 9.37 -2.73
CA SER A 398 -8.83 8.82 -3.35
C SER A 398 -9.34 9.64 -4.54
N ASP A 399 -9.01 10.93 -4.59
CA ASP A 399 -9.34 11.87 -5.67
C ASP A 399 -8.36 11.84 -6.86
N ASN A 400 -7.36 10.95 -6.83
CA ASN A 400 -6.33 10.84 -7.85
C ASN A 400 -6.02 9.35 -8.13
N ARG A 401 -6.69 8.77 -9.12
CA ARG A 401 -6.58 7.33 -9.40
C ARG A 401 -5.31 6.97 -10.15
N ALA A 402 -4.84 5.75 -9.93
CA ALA A 402 -3.79 5.14 -10.72
C ALA A 402 -4.20 5.02 -12.20
N THR A 403 -3.21 5.04 -13.08
CA THR A 403 -3.37 4.66 -14.48
C THR A 403 -2.74 3.29 -14.69
N ILE A 404 -3.47 2.39 -15.33
CA ILE A 404 -3.09 1.00 -15.55
C ILE A 404 -3.05 0.76 -17.06
N ASP A 405 -1.93 0.19 -17.56
CA ASP A 405 -1.70 -0.16 -18.98
C ASP A 405 -1.37 -1.64 -19.14
#